data_47aa28cb3f02f31724b14ad7e97b1464
#
_entry.id   47aa28cb3f02f31724b14ad7e97b1464
#
_cell.length_a   1.000
_cell.length_b   1.000
_cell.length_c   1.000
_cell.angle_alpha   90.00
_cell.angle_beta   90.00
_cell.angle_gamma   90.00
#
_symmetry.space_group_name_H-M   'P 1'
#
loop_
_entity.id
_entity.type
_entity.pdbx_description
1 polymer ?
#
loop_
_entity_poly.entity_id
_entity_poly.type
_entity_poly.pdbx_seq_one_letter_code
_entity_poly.pdbx_strand_id
1 'polypeptide(L)'
;MLFRSKGQRALVTGAAGGVGQFATQLARWRGAHVIGVASPGSLQAARALGAHEIVDVRGGALEDVEPVDLAFDTVGGDLLRRAGVLVRPGGRVVSVAEEPQALGIDAVYFVVEPSSEQLVQIGRLVEGGVIRPLIDSVFPLSDARAAFERSLARGKRGKVVLRVSGV
;
A
#
# COMPACT_ATOMS: atom_id res chain seq x y z
N MET A 1 -4.21 13.88 6.92
CA MET A 1 -3.37 13.92 5.70
C MET A 1 -2.04 13.24 6.02
N LEU A 2 -1.73 12.10 5.39
CA LEU A 2 -0.57 11.27 5.71
C LEU A 2 0.77 11.92 5.28
N PHE A 3 0.80 12.58 4.13
CA PHE A 3 1.99 13.24 3.60
C PHE A 3 1.88 14.74 3.77
N ARG A 4 2.81 15.35 4.53
CA ARG A 4 2.77 16.77 4.87
C ARG A 4 3.63 17.64 3.97
N SER A 5 4.72 17.12 3.41
CA SER A 5 5.71 17.90 2.67
C SER A 5 6.27 17.15 1.48
N LYS A 6 6.54 17.90 0.42
CA LYS A 6 7.33 17.44 -0.72
C LYS A 6 8.73 17.01 -0.25
N GLY A 7 9.23 15.91 -0.78
CA GLY A 7 10.55 15.38 -0.46
C GLY A 7 10.62 14.48 0.78
N GLN A 8 9.52 14.24 1.50
CA GLN A 8 9.50 13.27 2.58
C GLN A 8 9.76 11.85 2.07
N ARG A 9 10.52 11.07 2.84
CA ARG A 9 10.74 9.63 2.58
C ARG A 9 9.58 8.84 3.18
N ALA A 10 8.90 8.07 2.36
CA ALA A 10 7.73 7.27 2.75
C ALA A 10 7.95 5.79 2.42
N LEU A 11 7.95 4.95 3.43
CA LEU A 11 7.98 3.51 3.29
C LEU A 11 6.56 2.96 3.26
N VAL A 12 6.24 2.14 2.26
CA VAL A 12 4.94 1.51 2.10
C VAL A 12 5.11 -0.01 2.11
N THR A 13 4.59 -0.69 3.14
CA THR A 13 4.58 -2.16 3.17
C THR A 13 3.45 -2.69 2.29
N GLY A 14 3.68 -3.82 1.63
CA GLY A 14 2.72 -4.37 0.68
C GLY A 14 2.42 -3.45 -0.51
N ALA A 15 3.45 -2.75 -1.02
CA ALA A 15 3.36 -1.65 -1.97
C ALA A 15 2.61 -1.93 -3.28
N ALA A 16 2.50 -3.19 -3.70
CA ALA A 16 1.70 -3.62 -4.86
C ALA A 16 0.44 -4.41 -4.48
N GLY A 17 0.07 -4.41 -3.20
CA GLY A 17 -1.14 -5.07 -2.69
C GLY A 17 -2.41 -4.26 -2.92
N GLY A 18 -3.52 -4.76 -2.40
CA GLY A 18 -4.85 -4.16 -2.59
C GLY A 18 -5.03 -2.73 -2.09
N VAL A 19 -4.28 -2.32 -1.04
CA VAL A 19 -4.26 -0.96 -0.49
C VAL A 19 -2.94 -0.27 -0.84
N GLY A 20 -1.81 -0.97 -0.69
CA GLY A 20 -0.47 -0.41 -0.91
C GLY A 20 -0.26 0.19 -2.29
N GLN A 21 -0.89 -0.36 -3.34
CA GLN A 21 -0.83 0.20 -4.68
C GLN A 21 -1.33 1.65 -4.78
N PHE A 22 -2.39 1.97 -4.04
CA PHE A 22 -2.93 3.33 -3.99
C PHE A 22 -2.06 4.25 -3.12
N ALA A 23 -1.60 3.74 -1.98
CA ALA A 23 -0.70 4.48 -1.10
C ALA A 23 0.60 4.86 -1.82
N THR A 24 1.20 3.93 -2.57
CA THR A 24 2.41 4.15 -3.38
C THR A 24 2.21 5.27 -4.40
N GLN A 25 1.13 5.22 -5.19
CA GLN A 25 0.84 6.21 -6.22
C GLN A 25 0.49 7.58 -5.62
N LEU A 26 -0.32 7.61 -4.56
CA LEU A 26 -0.69 8.85 -3.87
C LEU A 26 0.52 9.53 -3.20
N ALA A 27 1.40 8.74 -2.57
CA ALA A 27 2.62 9.25 -1.99
C ALA A 27 3.53 9.88 -3.05
N ARG A 28 3.73 9.20 -4.17
CA ARG A 28 4.47 9.72 -5.31
C ARG A 28 3.86 11.01 -5.86
N TRP A 29 2.56 11.01 -6.09
CA TRP A 29 1.85 12.19 -6.59
C TRP A 29 2.01 13.40 -5.67
N ARG A 30 2.07 13.17 -4.36
CA ARG A 30 2.32 14.22 -3.35
C ARG A 30 3.79 14.65 -3.28
N GLY A 31 4.66 14.05 -4.08
CA GLY A 31 6.08 14.40 -4.15
C GLY A 31 6.95 13.75 -3.07
N ALA A 32 6.46 12.68 -2.43
CA ALA A 32 7.29 11.89 -1.52
C ALA A 32 8.29 11.02 -2.29
N HIS A 33 9.44 10.75 -1.68
CA HIS A 33 10.34 9.70 -2.10
C HIS A 33 9.84 8.37 -1.54
N VAL A 34 9.32 7.49 -2.40
CA VAL A 34 8.60 6.28 -1.99
C VAL A 34 9.53 5.06 -1.99
N ILE A 35 9.59 4.39 -0.85
CA ILE A 35 10.23 3.08 -0.68
C ILE A 35 9.12 2.03 -0.61
N GLY A 36 9.04 1.17 -1.62
CA GLY A 36 8.04 0.11 -1.71
C GLY A 36 8.56 -1.21 -1.19
N VAL A 37 8.00 -1.74 -0.12
CA VAL A 37 8.30 -3.09 0.37
C VAL A 37 7.31 -4.07 -0.22
N ALA A 38 7.80 -5.08 -0.92
CA ALA A 38 6.96 -6.04 -1.63
C ALA A 38 7.58 -7.45 -1.63
N SER A 39 6.77 -8.47 -1.92
CA SER A 39 7.26 -9.83 -2.15
C SER A 39 7.98 -9.95 -3.50
N PRO A 40 8.87 -10.94 -3.70
CA PRO A 40 9.63 -11.11 -4.95
C PRO A 40 8.80 -11.02 -6.23
N GLY A 41 7.63 -11.67 -6.27
CA GLY A 41 6.72 -11.64 -7.42
C GLY A 41 6.04 -10.30 -7.68
N SER A 42 6.19 -9.32 -6.77
CA SER A 42 5.48 -8.03 -6.83
C SER A 42 6.42 -6.82 -6.94
N LEU A 43 7.74 -7.03 -6.95
CA LEU A 43 8.75 -5.96 -6.97
C LEU A 43 8.62 -5.07 -8.21
N GLN A 44 8.49 -5.69 -9.38
CA GLN A 44 8.32 -4.96 -10.64
C GLN A 44 7.02 -4.14 -10.65
N ALA A 45 5.93 -4.70 -10.13
CA ALA A 45 4.66 -4.00 -10.01
C ALA A 45 4.76 -2.78 -9.10
N ALA A 46 5.41 -2.91 -7.92
CA ALA A 46 5.63 -1.80 -7.01
C ALA A 46 6.45 -0.66 -7.67
N ARG A 47 7.47 -1.02 -8.47
CA ARG A 47 8.26 -0.04 -9.25
C ARG A 47 7.40 0.66 -10.30
N ALA A 48 6.59 -0.09 -11.03
CA ALA A 48 5.69 0.47 -12.06
C ALA A 48 4.62 1.41 -11.48
N LEU A 49 4.22 1.20 -10.22
CA LEU A 49 3.32 2.07 -9.47
C LEU A 49 4.00 3.36 -8.96
N GLY A 50 5.31 3.51 -9.16
CA GLY A 50 6.03 4.74 -8.88
C GLY A 50 6.88 4.72 -7.61
N ALA A 51 7.15 3.56 -7.01
CA ALA A 51 8.15 3.48 -5.95
C ALA A 51 9.55 3.78 -6.52
N HIS A 52 10.31 4.62 -5.82
CA HIS A 52 11.67 5.02 -6.20
C HIS A 52 12.68 3.93 -5.81
N GLU A 53 12.51 3.40 -4.61
CA GLU A 53 13.28 2.29 -4.08
C GLU A 53 12.37 1.09 -3.86
N ILE A 54 12.90 -0.12 -4.06
CA ILE A 54 12.17 -1.37 -3.87
C ILE A 54 12.94 -2.26 -2.92
N VAL A 55 12.24 -2.76 -1.92
CA VAL A 55 12.79 -3.70 -0.93
C VAL A 55 12.05 -5.02 -1.04
N ASP A 56 12.79 -6.11 -1.24
CA ASP A 56 12.24 -7.46 -1.14
C ASP A 56 12.08 -7.84 0.33
N VAL A 57 10.83 -8.06 0.76
CA VAL A 57 10.54 -8.46 2.14
C VAL A 57 11.23 -9.78 2.57
N ARG A 58 11.59 -10.65 1.62
CA ARG A 58 12.28 -11.92 1.89
C ARG A 58 13.80 -11.82 1.81
N GLY A 59 14.31 -10.82 1.11
CA GLY A 59 15.74 -10.64 0.84
C GLY A 59 16.53 -10.01 1.97
N GLY A 60 15.89 -9.59 3.06
CA GLY A 60 16.57 -9.08 4.26
C GLY A 60 17.09 -7.64 4.19
N ALA A 61 16.88 -6.92 3.10
CA ALA A 61 17.42 -5.56 2.91
C ALA A 61 16.55 -4.44 3.51
N LEU A 62 15.55 -4.75 4.34
CA LEU A 62 14.71 -3.71 4.94
C LEU A 62 15.50 -2.86 5.94
N GLU A 63 16.36 -3.47 6.68
CA GLU A 63 17.20 -2.82 7.70
C GLU A 63 18.27 -1.89 7.10
N ASP A 64 18.57 -2.04 5.80
CA ASP A 64 19.52 -1.18 5.08
C ASP A 64 18.86 0.10 4.55
N VAL A 65 17.54 0.24 4.71
CA VAL A 65 16.82 1.43 4.28
C VAL A 65 17.14 2.61 5.17
N GLU A 66 17.57 3.69 4.56
CA GLU A 66 17.77 4.97 5.26
C GLU A 66 16.51 5.43 6.01
N PRO A 67 16.64 6.08 7.17
CA PRO A 67 15.51 6.52 7.98
C PRO A 67 14.44 7.25 7.18
N VAL A 68 13.17 6.95 7.48
CA VAL A 68 12.00 7.47 6.77
C VAL A 68 11.16 8.42 7.65
N ASP A 69 10.41 9.30 7.01
CA ASP A 69 9.48 10.21 7.67
C ASP A 69 8.16 9.55 8.04
N LEU A 70 7.77 8.56 7.22
CA LEU A 70 6.51 7.85 7.35
C LEU A 70 6.71 6.38 6.99
N ALA A 71 6.22 5.49 7.84
CA ALA A 71 5.92 4.11 7.49
C ALA A 71 4.40 3.95 7.39
N PHE A 72 3.91 3.60 6.20
CA PHE A 72 2.52 3.27 5.95
C PHE A 72 2.38 1.76 5.76
N ASP A 73 1.78 1.12 6.74
CA ASP A 73 1.69 -0.33 6.78
C ASP A 73 0.32 -0.86 6.31
N THR A 74 0.38 -1.88 5.43
CA THR A 74 -0.79 -2.59 4.90
C THR A 74 -0.71 -4.12 5.10
N VAL A 75 0.22 -4.58 5.93
CA VAL A 75 0.54 -6.01 6.11
C VAL A 75 0.42 -6.46 7.56
N GLY A 76 0.87 -5.63 8.52
CA GLY A 76 0.87 -5.97 9.94
C GLY A 76 2.04 -6.85 10.39
N GLY A 77 1.96 -7.34 11.62
CA GLY A 77 2.86 -8.30 12.23
C GLY A 77 4.31 -7.83 12.33
N ASP A 78 5.22 -8.76 12.07
CA ASP A 78 6.66 -8.48 12.13
C ASP A 78 7.11 -7.39 11.16
N LEU A 79 6.49 -7.31 9.98
CA LEU A 79 6.84 -6.31 8.99
C LEU A 79 6.49 -4.89 9.46
N LEU A 80 5.36 -4.70 10.14
CA LEU A 80 5.00 -3.43 10.78
C LEU A 80 6.05 -3.04 11.83
N ARG A 81 6.49 -4.00 12.65
CA ARG A 81 7.50 -3.77 13.69
C ARG A 81 8.83 -3.32 13.08
N ARG A 82 9.33 -4.04 12.08
CA ARG A 82 10.57 -3.71 11.35
C ARG A 82 10.49 -2.36 10.65
N ALA A 83 9.36 -2.07 9.98
CA ALA A 83 9.13 -0.79 9.33
C ALA A 83 9.08 0.37 10.34
N GLY A 84 8.51 0.15 11.52
CA GLY A 84 8.42 1.16 12.59
C GLY A 84 9.77 1.61 13.12
N VAL A 85 10.75 0.68 13.21
CA VAL A 85 12.13 1.00 13.66
C VAL A 85 12.85 1.96 12.71
N LEU A 86 12.47 1.97 11.43
CA LEU A 86 13.09 2.83 10.42
C LEU A 86 12.54 4.26 10.43
N VAL A 87 11.51 4.53 11.21
CA VAL A 87 10.94 5.88 11.29
C VAL A 87 11.80 6.76 12.19
N ARG A 88 12.27 7.87 11.64
CA ARG A 88 13.10 8.83 12.37
C ARG A 88 12.32 9.54 13.49
N PRO A 89 13.00 10.10 14.50
CA PRO A 89 12.35 10.92 15.51
C PRO A 89 11.47 12.02 14.89
N GLY A 90 10.23 12.16 15.36
CA GLY A 90 9.22 13.07 14.80
C GLY A 90 8.53 12.59 13.53
N GLY A 91 8.91 11.43 12.98
CA GLY A 91 8.19 10.74 11.91
C GLY A 91 6.91 10.07 12.42
N ARG A 92 6.26 9.29 11.55
CA ARG A 92 4.99 8.61 11.88
C ARG A 92 4.95 7.19 11.38
N VAL A 93 4.33 6.32 12.16
CA VAL A 93 3.90 5.00 11.74
C VAL A 93 2.37 5.00 11.64
N VAL A 94 1.83 4.50 10.55
CA VAL A 94 0.38 4.36 10.34
C VAL A 94 0.12 2.95 9.83
N SER A 95 -0.74 2.20 10.48
CA SER A 95 -1.20 0.89 10.00
C SER A 95 -2.68 0.91 9.65
N VAL A 96 -3.04 0.18 8.60
CA VAL A 96 -4.43 -0.14 8.23
C VAL A 96 -4.70 -1.64 8.28
N ALA A 97 -3.71 -2.42 8.70
CA ALA A 97 -3.77 -3.87 8.73
C ALA A 97 -4.00 -4.42 10.14
N GLU A 98 -3.44 -3.77 11.15
CA GLU A 98 -3.44 -4.28 12.52
C GLU A 98 -3.28 -3.12 13.52
N GLU A 99 -3.87 -3.24 14.69
CA GLU A 99 -3.67 -2.29 15.78
C GLU A 99 -2.23 -2.32 16.31
N PRO A 100 -1.43 -1.25 16.10
CA PRO A 100 -0.02 -1.26 16.47
C PRO A 100 0.24 -1.37 17.96
N GLN A 101 -0.68 -0.90 18.78
CA GLN A 101 -0.58 -0.96 20.25
C GLN A 101 -0.48 -2.40 20.77
N ALA A 102 -1.15 -3.34 20.11
CA ALA A 102 -1.04 -4.77 20.43
C ALA A 102 0.39 -5.31 20.24
N LEU A 103 1.21 -4.62 19.44
CA LEU A 103 2.61 -4.95 19.18
C LEU A 103 3.61 -4.06 19.96
N GLY A 104 3.12 -3.16 20.84
CA GLY A 104 3.94 -2.21 21.58
C GLY A 104 4.57 -1.12 20.69
N ILE A 105 3.95 -0.79 19.56
CA ILE A 105 4.42 0.20 18.59
C ILE A 105 3.63 1.50 18.78
N ASP A 106 4.33 2.62 18.95
CA ASP A 106 3.72 3.96 18.90
C ASP A 106 3.36 4.32 17.47
N ALA A 107 2.14 4.02 17.08
CA ALA A 107 1.64 4.23 15.75
C ALA A 107 0.13 4.53 15.74
N VAL A 108 -0.33 5.13 14.65
CA VAL A 108 -1.75 5.39 14.42
C VAL A 108 -2.35 4.17 13.71
N TYR A 109 -3.39 3.60 14.32
CA TYR A 109 -4.28 2.69 13.60
C TYR A 109 -5.33 3.51 12.87
N PHE A 110 -5.38 3.37 11.56
CA PHE A 110 -6.32 4.11 10.73
C PHE A 110 -7.46 3.20 10.29
N VAL A 111 -8.65 3.52 10.79
CA VAL A 111 -9.91 2.93 10.34
C VAL A 111 -10.56 3.89 9.34
N VAL A 112 -10.98 3.37 8.18
CA VAL A 112 -11.60 4.19 7.14
C VAL A 112 -12.98 4.69 7.57
N GLU A 113 -13.22 5.99 7.40
CA GLU A 113 -14.54 6.59 7.46
C GLU A 113 -15.03 6.87 6.04
N PRO A 114 -16.23 6.39 5.65
CA PRO A 114 -16.77 6.63 4.32
C PRO A 114 -16.96 8.12 4.03
N SER A 115 -16.43 8.58 2.89
CA SER A 115 -16.54 9.98 2.46
C SER A 115 -16.78 10.06 0.96
N SER A 116 -17.95 10.50 0.55
CA SER A 116 -18.30 10.72 -0.86
C SER A 116 -17.43 11.79 -1.51
N GLU A 117 -17.07 12.84 -0.77
CA GLU A 117 -16.15 13.89 -1.26
C GLU A 117 -14.76 13.33 -1.59
N GLN A 118 -14.20 12.50 -0.71
CA GLN A 118 -12.91 11.86 -0.95
C GLN A 118 -12.98 10.88 -2.14
N LEU A 119 -14.07 10.16 -2.29
CA LEU A 119 -14.28 9.27 -3.45
C LEU A 119 -14.33 10.05 -4.76
N VAL A 120 -14.99 11.19 -4.80
CA VAL A 120 -15.00 12.09 -5.98
C VAL A 120 -13.57 12.58 -6.30
N GLN A 121 -12.80 12.98 -5.29
CA GLN A 121 -11.41 13.40 -5.48
C GLN A 121 -10.55 12.27 -6.04
N ILE A 122 -10.70 11.05 -5.51
CA ILE A 122 -9.99 9.86 -6.01
C ILE A 122 -10.41 9.56 -7.45
N GLY A 123 -11.70 9.66 -7.77
CA GLY A 123 -12.23 9.50 -9.13
C GLY A 123 -11.52 10.43 -10.13
N ARG A 124 -11.40 11.71 -9.81
CA ARG A 124 -10.68 12.68 -10.63
C ARG A 124 -9.20 12.32 -10.84
N LEU A 125 -8.54 11.75 -9.83
CA LEU A 125 -7.15 11.29 -9.96
C LEU A 125 -7.04 10.06 -10.88
N VAL A 126 -8.05 9.19 -10.86
CA VAL A 126 -8.13 8.04 -11.78
C VAL A 126 -8.39 8.51 -13.20
N GLU A 127 -9.37 9.39 -13.43
CA GLU A 127 -9.68 9.98 -14.74
C GLU A 127 -8.50 10.74 -15.33
N GLY A 128 -7.77 11.48 -14.49
CA GLY A 128 -6.53 12.19 -14.86
C GLY A 128 -5.31 11.28 -15.03
N GLY A 129 -5.44 9.96 -14.86
CA GLY A 129 -4.35 9.00 -15.03
C GLY A 129 -3.26 9.05 -13.96
N VAL A 130 -3.48 9.82 -12.87
CA VAL A 130 -2.56 9.89 -11.72
C VAL A 130 -2.57 8.60 -10.92
N ILE A 131 -3.75 8.01 -10.76
CA ILE A 131 -3.95 6.71 -10.13
C ILE A 131 -4.43 5.72 -11.18
N ARG A 132 -3.77 4.57 -11.25
CA ARG A 132 -4.15 3.45 -12.11
C ARG A 132 -4.32 2.22 -11.22
N PRO A 133 -5.57 1.75 -11.00
CA PRO A 133 -5.80 0.54 -10.22
C PRO A 133 -5.12 -0.66 -10.87
N LEU A 134 -4.28 -1.36 -10.11
CA LEU A 134 -3.71 -2.63 -10.54
C LEU A 134 -4.75 -3.72 -10.31
N ILE A 135 -5.11 -4.42 -11.38
CA ILE A 135 -6.05 -5.54 -11.35
C ILE A 135 -5.29 -6.84 -11.44
N ASP A 136 -5.44 -7.69 -10.44
CA ASP A 136 -4.85 -9.03 -10.42
C ASP A 136 -5.60 -9.97 -11.34
N SER A 137 -6.93 -9.99 -11.22
CA SER A 137 -7.81 -10.87 -11.98
C SER A 137 -9.23 -10.34 -12.03
N VAL A 138 -9.97 -10.75 -13.09
CA VAL A 138 -11.38 -10.43 -13.27
C VAL A 138 -12.14 -11.74 -13.42
N PHE A 139 -13.18 -11.92 -12.61
CA PHE A 139 -14.06 -13.09 -12.65
C PHE A 139 -15.48 -12.65 -13.02
N PRO A 140 -16.27 -13.48 -13.71
CA PRO A 140 -17.70 -13.28 -13.81
C PRO A 140 -18.35 -13.44 -12.43
N LEU A 141 -19.53 -12.83 -12.23
CA LEU A 141 -20.25 -12.92 -10.95
C LEU A 141 -20.59 -14.37 -10.58
N SER A 142 -20.85 -15.23 -11.58
CA SER A 142 -21.05 -16.69 -11.37
C SER A 142 -19.91 -17.36 -10.63
N ASP A 143 -18.69 -16.85 -10.78
CA ASP A 143 -17.47 -17.44 -10.22
C ASP A 143 -17.01 -16.69 -8.95
N ALA A 144 -17.93 -16.04 -8.24
CA ALA A 144 -17.65 -15.24 -7.05
C ALA A 144 -16.88 -16.04 -5.96
N ARG A 145 -17.13 -17.35 -5.84
CA ARG A 145 -16.38 -18.23 -4.93
C ARG A 145 -14.89 -18.25 -5.31
N ALA A 146 -14.55 -18.51 -6.56
CA ALA A 146 -13.17 -18.55 -7.03
C ALA A 146 -12.49 -17.17 -6.90
N ALA A 147 -13.23 -16.08 -7.16
CA ALA A 147 -12.76 -14.72 -6.94
C ALA A 147 -12.43 -14.47 -5.46
N PHE A 148 -13.28 -14.92 -4.55
CA PHE A 148 -13.05 -14.79 -3.11
C PHE A 148 -11.81 -15.58 -2.67
N GLU A 149 -11.69 -16.84 -3.09
CA GLU A 149 -10.50 -17.67 -2.83
C GLU A 149 -9.23 -17.01 -3.38
N ARG A 150 -9.27 -16.47 -4.61
CA ARG A 150 -8.16 -15.69 -5.17
C ARG A 150 -7.86 -14.45 -4.33
N SER A 151 -8.88 -13.77 -3.80
CA SER A 151 -8.68 -12.56 -2.97
C SER A 151 -7.96 -12.83 -1.65
N LEU A 152 -8.08 -14.04 -1.12
CA LEU A 152 -7.40 -14.49 0.11
C LEU A 152 -6.03 -15.09 -0.17
N ALA A 153 -5.76 -15.51 -1.41
CA ALA A 153 -4.51 -16.18 -1.77
C ALA A 153 -3.30 -15.24 -1.63
N ARG A 154 -2.17 -15.82 -1.26
CA ARG A 154 -0.88 -15.12 -1.26
C ARG A 154 -0.41 -14.84 -2.69
N GLY A 155 0.39 -13.80 -2.86
CA GLY A 155 1.02 -13.45 -4.13
C GLY A 155 0.10 -12.75 -5.14
N LYS A 156 -1.12 -12.37 -4.76
CA LYS A 156 -1.96 -11.49 -5.58
C LYS A 156 -1.35 -10.08 -5.65
N ARG A 157 -1.57 -9.41 -6.77
CA ARG A 157 -1.12 -8.04 -7.03
C ARG A 157 -2.31 -7.16 -7.35
N GLY A 158 -2.59 -6.18 -6.50
CA GLY A 158 -3.73 -5.29 -6.71
C GLY A 158 -5.07 -5.88 -6.28
N LYS A 159 -6.09 -5.69 -7.09
CA LYS A 159 -7.50 -6.03 -6.79
C LYS A 159 -8.01 -7.20 -7.62
N VAL A 160 -8.79 -8.06 -6.99
CA VAL A 160 -9.63 -9.05 -7.66
C VAL A 160 -10.99 -8.40 -7.91
N VAL A 161 -11.49 -8.50 -9.14
CA VAL A 161 -12.70 -7.80 -9.59
C VAL A 161 -13.76 -8.82 -10.06
N LEU A 162 -15.01 -8.56 -9.73
CA LEU A 162 -16.17 -9.27 -10.27
C LEU A 162 -16.82 -8.45 -11.38
N ARG A 163 -17.05 -9.07 -12.52
CA ARG A 163 -17.85 -8.49 -13.61
C ARG A 163 -19.30 -8.89 -13.40
N VAL A 164 -20.16 -7.89 -13.13
CA VAL A 164 -21.59 -8.11 -12.81
C VAL A 164 -22.44 -8.22 -14.06
N SER A 165 -22.11 -7.50 -15.12
CA SER A 165 -22.81 -7.55 -16.41
C SER A 165 -21.80 -7.59 -17.56
N GLY A 166 -22.19 -8.22 -18.65
CA GLY A 166 -21.44 -8.08 -19.90
C GLY A 166 -21.70 -6.68 -20.48
N VAL A 167 -20.72 -5.81 -20.38
CA VAL A 167 -20.63 -4.60 -21.20
C VAL A 167 -19.61 -4.87 -22.25
#